data_6c9c56f25dbaea202613304eb1bc642b
#
_entry.id   6c9c56f25dbaea202613304eb1bc642b
#
_cell.length_a   1.000
_cell.length_b   1.000
_cell.length_c   1.000
_cell.angle_alpha   90.00
_cell.angle_beta   90.00
_cell.angle_gamma   90.00
#
_symmetry.space_group_name_H-M   'P 1'
#
loop_
_entity.id
_entity.type
_entity.pdbx_description
1 polymer ?
#
loop_
_entity_poly.entity_id
_entity_poly.type
_entity_poly.pdbx_seq_one_letter_code
_entity_poly.pdbx_strand_id
1 'polypeptide(L)'
;MMSSARALPADAITMAAVETATGLVASLARRRGKATGLSVLAIGLIAKRLELLHRLVPAAISIALLVNPASAGGAERQKVEAQTAARALEVDLLIVNARSKDEIEAAFVSLATQHVGALLVGAHPVFRTQNDQIVALAARYAIPTSYESTLSTTVGGLMSYGTDLADVSRQLGVYTGRILKGVKPSDLPVMQPTRFNSKTAKALGLEISPDLLAIADGMIE
;
A
#
# COMPACT_ATOMS: atom_id res chain seq x y z
N MET A 1 6.08 40.45 21.81
CA MET A 1 5.45 40.47 20.48
C MET A 1 4.86 39.09 20.23
N MET A 2 3.55 38.95 20.47
CA MET A 2 2.83 37.67 20.20
C MET A 2 2.62 37.58 18.69
N SER A 3 3.22 36.57 18.07
CA SER A 3 2.99 36.22 16.66
C SER A 3 1.51 35.84 16.51
N SER A 4 0.77 36.67 15.79
CA SER A 4 -0.62 36.36 15.42
C SER A 4 -0.62 35.08 14.58
N ALA A 5 -1.05 33.98 15.15
CA ALA A 5 -1.33 32.76 14.40
C ALA A 5 -2.39 33.10 13.36
N ARG A 6 -1.97 33.19 12.10
CA ARG A 6 -2.87 33.42 10.96
C ARG A 6 -3.77 32.22 10.84
N ALA A 7 -5.06 32.36 11.15
CA ALA A 7 -6.05 31.32 11.01
C ALA A 7 -6.09 30.85 9.54
N LEU A 8 -6.24 29.54 9.35
CA LEU A 8 -6.51 28.98 8.01
C LEU A 8 -7.73 29.71 7.42
N PRO A 9 -7.71 30.06 6.13
CA PRO A 9 -8.90 30.62 5.49
C PRO A 9 -10.04 29.63 5.67
N ALA A 10 -11.23 30.13 6.06
CA ALA A 10 -12.42 29.35 6.45
C ALA A 10 -12.88 28.33 5.38
N ASP A 11 -12.29 28.39 4.20
CA ASP A 11 -12.59 27.59 3.02
C ASP A 11 -11.47 26.62 2.61
N ALA A 12 -10.37 26.52 3.36
CA ALA A 12 -9.29 25.58 3.10
C ALA A 12 -9.39 24.36 4.03
N ILE A 13 -9.76 23.21 3.46
CA ILE A 13 -9.79 21.93 4.18
C ILE A 13 -8.53 21.15 3.79
N THR A 14 -7.64 20.93 4.76
CA THR A 14 -6.48 20.03 4.60
C THR A 14 -6.82 18.71 5.29
N MET A 15 -6.87 17.61 4.52
CA MET A 15 -7.20 16.30 5.04
C MET A 15 -6.00 15.36 4.96
N ALA A 16 -5.77 14.59 6.01
CA ALA A 16 -4.69 13.59 6.07
C ALA A 16 -4.94 12.38 5.15
N ALA A 17 -6.21 12.08 4.84
CA ALA A 17 -6.60 11.04 3.90
C ALA A 17 -7.83 11.51 3.12
N VAL A 18 -7.73 11.53 1.80
CA VAL A 18 -8.84 11.85 0.91
C VAL A 18 -9.13 10.63 0.07
N GLU A 19 -10.31 10.05 0.27
CA GLU A 19 -10.83 9.01 -0.60
C GLU A 19 -11.79 9.62 -1.62
N THR A 20 -11.59 9.32 -2.89
CA THR A 20 -12.53 9.71 -3.96
C THR A 20 -13.91 9.10 -3.75
N ALA A 21 -13.99 7.98 -3.01
CA ALA A 21 -15.23 7.30 -2.65
C ALA A 21 -16.14 8.13 -1.73
N THR A 22 -15.61 9.14 -1.02
CA THR A 22 -16.40 10.01 -0.14
C THR A 22 -17.06 11.19 -0.85
N GLY A 23 -16.79 11.36 -2.15
CA GLY A 23 -17.33 12.47 -2.95
C GLY A 23 -16.74 13.85 -2.64
N LEU A 24 -15.79 13.95 -1.71
CA LEU A 24 -15.13 15.21 -1.33
C LEU A 24 -14.22 15.75 -2.44
N VAL A 25 -13.72 14.86 -3.30
CA VAL A 25 -12.88 15.19 -4.46
C VAL A 25 -13.41 14.48 -5.70
N ALA A 26 -13.70 15.22 -6.76
CA ALA A 26 -14.28 14.67 -7.98
C ALA A 26 -13.35 13.72 -8.73
N SER A 27 -12.03 13.94 -8.65
CA SER A 27 -10.98 13.01 -9.10
C SER A 27 -9.62 13.45 -8.57
N LEU A 28 -8.65 12.53 -8.50
CA LEU A 28 -7.27 12.84 -8.12
C LEU A 28 -6.55 13.72 -9.17
N ALA A 29 -7.00 13.70 -10.42
CA ALA A 29 -6.40 14.45 -11.54
C ALA A 29 -7.07 15.79 -11.80
N ARG A 30 -8.33 15.99 -11.41
CA ARG A 30 -9.08 17.24 -11.64
C ARG A 30 -9.53 17.85 -10.32
N ARG A 31 -8.80 18.85 -9.89
CA ARG A 31 -9.04 19.57 -8.64
C ARG A 31 -9.86 20.80 -8.92
N ARG A 32 -11.15 20.68 -8.70
CA ARG A 32 -12.04 21.83 -8.62
C ARG A 32 -12.65 21.82 -7.23
N GLY A 33 -12.06 22.57 -6.31
CA GLY A 33 -12.61 22.64 -4.95
C GLY A 33 -11.65 23.30 -3.95
N LYS A 34 -12.15 23.42 -2.73
CA LYS A 34 -11.47 24.05 -1.58
C LYS A 34 -10.73 23.04 -0.72
N ALA A 35 -10.62 21.78 -1.17
CA ALA A 35 -9.97 20.69 -0.45
C ALA A 35 -8.71 20.22 -1.18
N THR A 36 -7.63 20.03 -0.45
CA THR A 36 -6.45 19.30 -0.88
C THR A 36 -5.98 18.36 0.21
N GLY A 37 -5.20 17.36 -0.15
CA GLY A 37 -4.66 16.41 0.81
C GLY A 37 -3.82 15.35 0.13
N LEU A 38 -3.38 14.39 0.92
CA LEU A 38 -2.66 13.21 0.44
C LEU A 38 -3.62 12.04 0.43
N SER A 39 -3.74 11.35 -0.70
CA SER A 39 -4.61 10.19 -0.80
C SER A 39 -3.87 8.93 -0.32
N VAL A 40 -4.44 8.28 0.69
CA VAL A 40 -4.03 6.93 1.12
C VAL A 40 -4.91 5.93 0.37
N LEU A 41 -4.60 5.70 -0.91
CA LEU A 41 -5.34 4.78 -1.79
C LEU A 41 -4.95 3.31 -1.55
N ALA A 42 -4.89 2.87 -0.30
CA ALA A 42 -4.44 1.52 0.02
C ALA A 42 -5.32 0.42 -0.61
N ILE A 43 -6.61 0.68 -0.77
CA ILE A 43 -7.56 -0.27 -1.37
C ILE A 43 -7.46 -0.25 -2.90
N GLY A 44 -7.44 0.91 -3.53
CA GLY A 44 -7.37 1.05 -5.00
C GLY A 44 -6.02 0.68 -5.64
N LEU A 45 -5.08 0.14 -4.88
CA LEU A 45 -3.76 -0.28 -5.37
C LEU A 45 -3.56 -1.80 -5.41
N ILE A 46 -4.58 -2.58 -5.05
CA ILE A 46 -4.50 -4.04 -5.01
C ILE A 46 -4.14 -4.61 -6.40
N ALA A 47 -4.82 -4.15 -7.45
CA ALA A 47 -4.54 -4.59 -8.82
C ALA A 47 -3.10 -4.30 -9.24
N LYS A 48 -2.60 -3.09 -8.97
CA LYS A 48 -1.22 -2.72 -9.31
C LYS A 48 -0.18 -3.50 -8.50
N ARG A 49 -0.44 -3.74 -7.23
CA ARG A 49 0.42 -4.54 -6.36
C ARG A 49 0.48 -5.99 -6.82
N LEU A 50 -0.65 -6.55 -7.26
CA LEU A 50 -0.70 -7.90 -7.82
C LEU A 50 0.07 -7.99 -9.12
N GLU A 51 -0.09 -7.02 -10.03
CA GLU A 51 0.68 -6.93 -11.28
C GLU A 51 2.20 -6.89 -11.00
N LEU A 52 2.63 -6.01 -10.10
CA LEU A 52 4.05 -5.86 -9.77
C LEU A 52 4.63 -7.12 -9.11
N LEU A 53 3.85 -7.75 -8.21
CA LEU A 53 4.24 -8.99 -7.57
C LEU A 53 4.36 -10.14 -8.58
N HIS A 54 3.41 -10.27 -9.51
CA HIS A 54 3.48 -11.28 -10.57
C HIS A 54 4.66 -11.04 -11.52
N ARG A 55 4.96 -9.79 -11.87
CA ARG A 55 6.16 -9.46 -12.67
C ARG A 55 7.47 -9.79 -11.93
N LEU A 56 7.49 -9.67 -10.60
CA LEU A 56 8.65 -10.00 -9.78
C LEU A 56 8.79 -11.52 -9.59
N VAL A 57 7.69 -12.25 -9.57
CA VAL A 57 7.63 -13.72 -9.38
C VAL A 57 6.80 -14.35 -10.51
N PRO A 58 7.29 -14.34 -11.75
CA PRO A 58 6.50 -14.81 -12.91
C PRO A 58 6.18 -16.31 -12.87
N ALA A 59 6.94 -17.10 -12.09
CA ALA A 59 6.67 -18.51 -11.87
C ALA A 59 5.50 -18.76 -10.88
N ALA A 60 4.98 -17.74 -10.21
CA ALA A 60 3.86 -17.88 -9.27
C ALA A 60 2.54 -18.07 -10.04
N ILE A 61 2.07 -19.30 -10.17
CA ILE A 61 0.77 -19.64 -10.77
C ILE A 61 -0.36 -19.32 -9.78
N SER A 62 -0.12 -19.51 -8.47
CA SER A 62 -1.07 -19.23 -7.39
C SER A 62 -0.57 -18.12 -6.51
N ILE A 63 -1.39 -17.10 -6.31
CA ILE A 63 -1.09 -15.95 -5.44
C ILE A 63 -2.19 -15.84 -4.39
N ALA A 64 -1.81 -15.70 -3.11
CA ALA A 64 -2.78 -15.50 -2.06
C ALA A 64 -3.03 -14.00 -1.79
N LEU A 65 -4.26 -13.67 -1.39
CA LEU A 65 -4.61 -12.38 -0.81
C LEU A 65 -5.03 -12.57 0.65
N LEU A 66 -4.24 -12.01 1.58
CA LEU A 66 -4.57 -11.97 2.99
C LEU A 66 -5.48 -10.77 3.28
N VAL A 67 -6.70 -11.00 3.77
CA VAL A 67 -7.68 -9.96 4.09
C VAL A 67 -8.21 -10.09 5.51
N ASN A 68 -8.61 -8.97 6.10
CA ASN A 68 -9.35 -8.99 7.35
C ASN A 68 -10.85 -8.85 7.05
N PRO A 69 -11.66 -9.89 7.28
CA PRO A 69 -13.09 -9.86 6.97
C PRO A 69 -13.91 -8.91 7.86
N ALA A 70 -13.34 -8.42 8.96
CA ALA A 70 -13.99 -7.42 9.83
C ALA A 70 -13.93 -5.99 9.26
N SER A 71 -13.22 -5.77 8.15
CA SER A 71 -13.17 -4.47 7.47
C SER A 71 -14.50 -4.17 6.79
N ALA A 72 -15.27 -3.23 7.32
CA ALA A 72 -16.59 -2.86 6.80
C ALA A 72 -16.53 -2.46 5.30
N GLY A 73 -16.91 -3.37 4.41
CA GLY A 73 -16.86 -3.20 2.96
C GLY A 73 -15.45 -3.18 2.34
N GLY A 74 -14.40 -2.94 3.12
CA GLY A 74 -13.03 -2.86 2.61
C GLY A 74 -12.47 -4.20 2.14
N ALA A 75 -12.76 -5.29 2.85
CA ALA A 75 -12.35 -6.64 2.47
C ALA A 75 -12.96 -7.06 1.13
N GLU A 76 -14.26 -6.83 0.94
CA GLU A 76 -14.96 -7.20 -0.30
C GLU A 76 -14.45 -6.40 -1.50
N ARG A 77 -14.21 -5.11 -1.32
CA ARG A 77 -13.61 -4.28 -2.39
C ARG A 77 -12.22 -4.80 -2.78
N GLN A 78 -11.36 -5.12 -1.81
CA GLN A 78 -10.04 -5.69 -2.06
C GLN A 78 -10.12 -7.04 -2.79
N LYS A 79 -11.05 -7.92 -2.39
CA LYS A 79 -11.27 -9.21 -3.06
C LYS A 79 -11.70 -9.03 -4.51
N VAL A 80 -12.70 -8.18 -4.76
CA VAL A 80 -13.22 -7.92 -6.13
C VAL A 80 -12.13 -7.34 -7.02
N GLU A 81 -11.35 -6.38 -6.52
CA GLU A 81 -10.25 -5.77 -7.26
C GLU A 81 -9.15 -6.80 -7.58
N ALA A 82 -8.74 -7.60 -6.57
CA ALA A 82 -7.75 -8.66 -6.76
C ALA A 82 -8.22 -9.76 -7.72
N GLN A 83 -9.48 -10.19 -7.63
CA GLN A 83 -10.07 -11.18 -8.54
C GLN A 83 -10.09 -10.68 -9.98
N THR A 84 -10.42 -9.41 -10.19
CA THR A 84 -10.42 -8.81 -11.53
C THR A 84 -9.00 -8.78 -12.11
N ALA A 85 -8.02 -8.35 -11.31
CA ALA A 85 -6.62 -8.32 -11.73
C ALA A 85 -6.03 -9.73 -11.96
N ALA A 86 -6.35 -10.69 -11.08
CA ALA A 86 -5.88 -12.08 -11.19
C ALA A 86 -6.38 -12.75 -12.49
N ARG A 87 -7.64 -12.52 -12.87
CA ARG A 87 -8.19 -13.01 -14.15
C ARG A 87 -7.43 -12.41 -15.35
N ALA A 88 -7.11 -11.12 -15.30
CA ALA A 88 -6.37 -10.45 -16.37
C ALA A 88 -4.91 -10.92 -16.48
N LEU A 89 -4.33 -11.42 -15.39
CA LEU A 89 -2.96 -11.93 -15.31
C LEU A 89 -2.89 -13.46 -15.47
N GLU A 90 -4.04 -14.13 -15.59
CA GLU A 90 -4.15 -15.59 -15.69
C GLU A 90 -3.52 -16.33 -14.50
N VAL A 91 -3.64 -15.77 -13.27
CA VAL A 91 -3.15 -16.38 -12.03
C VAL A 91 -4.31 -16.81 -11.13
N ASP A 92 -4.11 -17.93 -10.43
CA ASP A 92 -5.05 -18.41 -9.42
C ASP A 92 -4.98 -17.53 -8.17
N LEU A 93 -6.11 -16.99 -7.73
CA LEU A 93 -6.20 -16.17 -6.53
C LEU A 93 -6.82 -16.92 -5.36
N LEU A 94 -6.04 -17.15 -4.31
CA LEU A 94 -6.49 -17.73 -3.05
C LEU A 94 -6.81 -16.62 -2.05
N ILE A 95 -8.03 -16.58 -1.52
CA ILE A 95 -8.40 -15.64 -0.46
C ILE A 95 -8.19 -16.27 0.91
N VAL A 96 -7.38 -15.64 1.74
CA VAL A 96 -7.09 -16.08 3.12
C VAL A 96 -7.52 -15.00 4.10
N ASN A 97 -8.30 -15.39 5.11
CA ASN A 97 -8.81 -14.46 6.11
C ASN A 97 -7.97 -14.53 7.39
N ALA A 98 -7.68 -13.36 7.98
CA ALA A 98 -7.09 -13.27 9.33
C ALA A 98 -7.54 -12.00 10.04
N ARG A 99 -7.94 -12.12 11.31
CA ARG A 99 -8.43 -11.03 12.18
C ARG A 99 -7.48 -10.71 13.32
N SER A 100 -6.62 -11.68 13.68
CA SER A 100 -5.75 -11.62 14.85
C SER A 100 -4.34 -12.11 14.53
N LYS A 101 -3.43 -11.93 15.49
CA LYS A 101 -2.06 -12.45 15.43
C LYS A 101 -2.02 -13.97 15.19
N ASP A 102 -2.83 -14.71 15.90
CA ASP A 102 -2.86 -16.19 15.83
C ASP A 102 -3.45 -16.66 14.49
N GLU A 103 -4.50 -15.97 13.99
CA GLU A 103 -5.07 -16.26 12.66
C GLU A 103 -4.09 -15.94 11.54
N ILE A 104 -3.24 -14.91 11.69
CA ILE A 104 -2.15 -14.63 10.72
C ILE A 104 -1.16 -15.79 10.71
N GLU A 105 -0.73 -16.30 11.86
CA GLU A 105 0.20 -17.43 11.93
C GLU A 105 -0.42 -18.69 11.29
N ALA A 106 -1.66 -19.02 11.63
CA ALA A 106 -2.38 -20.13 11.03
C ALA A 106 -2.54 -19.98 9.50
N ALA A 107 -2.76 -18.75 9.01
CA ALA A 107 -2.81 -18.45 7.59
C ALA A 107 -1.50 -18.79 6.89
N PHE A 108 -0.34 -18.43 7.44
CA PHE A 108 0.96 -18.75 6.84
C PHE A 108 1.26 -20.25 6.83
N VAL A 109 0.86 -20.99 7.86
CA VAL A 109 0.94 -22.48 7.86
C VAL A 109 0.12 -23.05 6.71
N SER A 110 -1.11 -22.57 6.54
CA SER A 110 -1.98 -22.98 5.44
C SER A 110 -1.41 -22.64 4.06
N LEU A 111 -0.85 -21.43 3.89
CA LEU A 111 -0.22 -21.01 2.63
C LEU A 111 0.97 -21.88 2.26
N ALA A 112 1.81 -22.25 3.24
CA ALA A 112 2.96 -23.10 3.03
C ALA A 112 2.54 -24.53 2.60
N THR A 113 1.49 -25.09 3.20
CA THR A 113 0.98 -26.43 2.83
C THR A 113 0.33 -26.43 1.44
N GLN A 114 -0.21 -25.31 0.99
CA GLN A 114 -0.82 -25.16 -0.32
C GLN A 114 0.18 -24.77 -1.42
N HIS A 115 1.47 -24.63 -1.08
CA HIS A 115 2.54 -24.25 -2.01
C HIS A 115 2.23 -22.97 -2.80
N VAL A 116 1.68 -21.96 -2.12
CA VAL A 116 1.34 -20.68 -2.74
C VAL A 116 2.63 -19.98 -3.21
N GLY A 117 2.65 -19.53 -4.46
CA GLY A 117 3.83 -18.92 -5.07
C GLY A 117 4.15 -17.52 -4.59
N ALA A 118 3.14 -16.75 -4.14
CA ALA A 118 3.33 -15.41 -3.61
C ALA A 118 2.13 -14.96 -2.74
N LEU A 119 2.34 -13.91 -1.93
CA LEU A 119 1.33 -13.35 -1.02
C LEU A 119 1.15 -11.85 -1.25
N LEU A 120 -0.10 -11.42 -1.33
CA LEU A 120 -0.51 -10.02 -1.32
C LEU A 120 -1.17 -9.71 0.03
N VAL A 121 -0.58 -8.84 0.85
CA VAL A 121 -1.16 -8.43 2.14
C VAL A 121 -2.16 -7.30 1.91
N GLY A 122 -3.42 -7.53 2.25
CA GLY A 122 -4.48 -6.54 2.13
C GLY A 122 -4.30 -5.34 3.06
N ALA A 123 -5.00 -4.27 2.77
CA ALA A 123 -4.98 -3.05 3.58
C ALA A 123 -5.88 -3.21 4.81
N HIS A 124 -5.30 -3.26 6.00
CA HIS A 124 -6.04 -3.25 7.26
C HIS A 124 -5.16 -2.82 8.44
N PRO A 125 -5.69 -2.05 9.42
CA PRO A 125 -4.92 -1.63 10.61
C PRO A 125 -4.27 -2.78 11.37
N VAL A 126 -4.95 -3.93 11.52
CA VAL A 126 -4.38 -5.13 12.17
C VAL A 126 -3.11 -5.61 11.46
N PHE A 127 -3.08 -5.67 10.13
CA PHE A 127 -1.89 -6.10 9.40
C PHE A 127 -0.74 -5.09 9.51
N ARG A 128 -1.08 -3.83 9.67
CA ARG A 128 -0.09 -2.77 9.90
C ARG A 128 0.51 -2.87 11.31
N THR A 129 -0.29 -3.17 12.34
CA THR A 129 0.21 -3.39 13.70
C THR A 129 0.97 -4.70 13.86
N GLN A 130 0.66 -5.71 13.04
CA GLN A 130 1.34 -7.02 13.01
C GLN A 130 2.37 -7.11 11.86
N ASN A 131 2.85 -5.97 11.36
CA ASN A 131 3.77 -5.89 10.23
C ASN A 131 5.03 -6.76 10.42
N ASP A 132 5.69 -6.65 11.56
CA ASP A 132 6.93 -7.39 11.86
C ASP A 132 6.69 -8.89 11.90
N GLN A 133 5.55 -9.33 12.45
CA GLN A 133 5.16 -10.73 12.43
C GLN A 133 4.95 -11.24 10.99
N ILE A 134 4.21 -10.48 10.17
CA ILE A 134 3.93 -10.88 8.78
C ILE A 134 5.23 -10.97 7.98
N VAL A 135 6.14 -10.01 8.14
CA VAL A 135 7.46 -10.01 7.48
C VAL A 135 8.29 -11.21 7.93
N ALA A 136 8.33 -11.50 9.23
CA ALA A 136 9.07 -12.64 9.77
C ALA A 136 8.51 -13.98 9.28
N LEU A 137 7.18 -14.13 9.21
CA LEU A 137 6.53 -15.33 8.69
C LEU A 137 6.77 -15.49 7.17
N ALA A 138 6.69 -14.41 6.40
CA ALA A 138 7.01 -14.42 4.98
C ALA A 138 8.44 -14.89 4.72
N ALA A 139 9.40 -14.42 5.49
CA ALA A 139 10.80 -14.86 5.43
C ALA A 139 10.95 -16.32 5.86
N ARG A 140 10.31 -16.74 6.97
CA ARG A 140 10.40 -18.12 7.49
C ARG A 140 9.87 -19.15 6.50
N TYR A 141 8.78 -18.84 5.81
CA TYR A 141 8.16 -19.74 4.83
C TYR A 141 8.64 -19.50 3.40
N ALA A 142 9.60 -18.57 3.21
CA ALA A 142 10.12 -18.17 1.90
C ALA A 142 9.02 -17.79 0.89
N ILE A 143 7.95 -17.10 1.35
CA ILE A 143 6.84 -16.67 0.50
C ILE A 143 7.10 -15.22 0.03
N PRO A 144 7.33 -14.98 -1.27
CA PRO A 144 7.43 -13.64 -1.83
C PRO A 144 6.19 -12.82 -1.51
N THR A 145 6.35 -11.67 -0.86
CA THR A 145 5.20 -10.94 -0.31
C THR A 145 5.21 -9.46 -0.68
N SER A 146 4.04 -8.96 -1.11
CA SER A 146 3.79 -7.55 -1.39
C SER A 146 2.98 -6.90 -0.27
N TYR A 147 3.44 -5.73 0.18
CA TYR A 147 2.85 -4.97 1.29
C TYR A 147 2.27 -3.62 0.83
N GLU A 148 1.32 -3.07 1.61
CA GLU A 148 0.75 -1.74 1.34
C GLU A 148 1.64 -0.58 1.82
N SER A 149 2.49 -0.84 2.82
CA SER A 149 3.29 0.18 3.50
C SER A 149 4.78 0.00 3.22
N THR A 150 5.47 1.11 2.99
CA THR A 150 6.94 1.15 2.83
C THR A 150 7.67 0.73 4.11
N LEU A 151 7.03 0.81 5.28
CA LEU A 151 7.58 0.32 6.54
C LEU A 151 7.93 -1.17 6.47
N SER A 152 7.13 -1.97 5.76
CA SER A 152 7.39 -3.41 5.63
C SER A 152 8.73 -3.71 4.94
N THR A 153 9.09 -2.94 3.93
CA THR A 153 10.38 -3.12 3.23
C THR A 153 11.57 -2.70 4.08
N THR A 154 11.42 -1.74 5.00
CA THR A 154 12.52 -1.34 5.91
C THR A 154 12.86 -2.40 6.95
N VAL A 155 11.90 -3.29 7.28
CA VAL A 155 12.09 -4.39 8.24
C VAL A 155 12.28 -5.76 7.56
N GLY A 156 12.55 -5.80 6.27
CA GLY A 156 12.88 -7.01 5.52
C GLY A 156 11.80 -7.52 4.56
N GLY A 157 10.67 -6.84 4.42
CA GLY A 157 9.64 -7.18 3.43
C GLY A 157 10.16 -7.01 1.99
N LEU A 158 9.75 -7.89 1.07
CA LEU A 158 10.24 -7.95 -0.31
C LEU A 158 9.93 -6.70 -1.12
N MET A 159 8.67 -6.32 -1.18
CA MET A 159 8.22 -5.15 -1.93
C MET A 159 7.04 -4.46 -1.28
N SER A 160 6.97 -3.17 -1.44
CA SER A 160 5.78 -2.38 -1.12
C SER A 160 5.41 -1.48 -2.28
N TYR A 161 4.12 -1.33 -2.50
CA TYR A 161 3.56 -0.31 -3.37
C TYR A 161 2.37 0.32 -2.66
N GLY A 162 2.51 1.58 -2.28
CA GLY A 162 1.49 2.25 -1.50
C GLY A 162 2.03 3.47 -0.77
N THR A 163 1.39 3.84 0.30
CA THR A 163 1.64 5.10 1.00
C THR A 163 2.77 4.98 2.01
N ASP A 164 3.76 5.84 1.91
CA ASP A 164 4.71 6.12 2.99
C ASP A 164 4.07 7.10 3.98
N LEU A 165 3.62 6.60 5.13
CA LEU A 165 2.94 7.43 6.15
C LEU A 165 3.86 8.49 6.77
N ALA A 166 5.16 8.24 6.84
CA ALA A 166 6.11 9.23 7.34
C ALA A 166 6.26 10.37 6.33
N ASP A 167 6.39 10.03 5.05
CA ASP A 167 6.44 11.02 3.97
C ASP A 167 5.11 11.77 3.84
N VAL A 168 3.97 11.09 3.95
CA VAL A 168 2.63 11.71 4.00
C VAL A 168 2.56 12.75 5.12
N SER A 169 2.99 12.41 6.32
CA SER A 169 2.95 13.34 7.46
C SER A 169 3.87 14.56 7.24
N ARG A 170 5.04 14.33 6.68
CA ARG A 170 5.97 15.39 6.30
C ARG A 170 5.39 16.30 5.22
N GLN A 171 4.80 15.72 4.17
CA GLN A 171 4.17 16.45 3.07
C GLN A 171 2.94 17.25 3.53
N LEU A 172 2.14 16.71 4.46
CA LEU A 172 1.04 17.45 5.07
C LEU A 172 1.53 18.72 5.76
N GLY A 173 2.63 18.64 6.51
CA GLY A 173 3.27 19.82 7.12
C GLY A 173 3.72 20.84 6.08
N VAL A 174 4.37 20.39 5.00
CA VAL A 174 4.80 21.24 3.89
C VAL A 174 3.59 21.88 3.18
N TYR A 175 2.54 21.09 2.90
CA TYR A 175 1.33 21.61 2.25
C TYR A 175 0.61 22.62 3.12
N THR A 176 0.47 22.34 4.41
CA THR A 176 -0.11 23.29 5.38
C THR A 176 0.68 24.60 5.37
N GLY A 177 2.01 24.53 5.43
CA GLY A 177 2.87 25.72 5.37
C GLY A 177 2.73 26.53 4.07
N ARG A 178 2.58 25.84 2.91
CA ARG A 178 2.35 26.49 1.61
C ARG A 178 0.98 27.14 1.52
N ILE A 179 -0.06 26.49 2.02
CA ILE A 179 -1.43 27.03 2.05
C ILE A 179 -1.50 28.27 2.95
N LEU A 180 -0.85 28.24 4.13
CA LEU A 180 -0.75 29.40 5.02
C LEU A 180 -0.02 30.59 4.37
N LYS A 181 0.87 30.32 3.40
CA LYS A 181 1.56 31.35 2.59
C LYS A 181 0.78 31.76 1.34
N GLY A 182 -0.45 31.26 1.14
CA GLY A 182 -1.35 31.67 0.06
C GLY A 182 -1.35 30.80 -1.18
N VAL A 183 -0.65 29.64 -1.19
CA VAL A 183 -0.73 28.68 -2.30
C VAL A 183 -2.10 28.02 -2.27
N LYS A 184 -2.75 27.92 -3.42
CA LYS A 184 -4.08 27.28 -3.50
C LYS A 184 -3.95 25.76 -3.33
N PRO A 185 -4.86 25.12 -2.58
CA PRO A 185 -4.90 23.69 -2.43
C PRO A 185 -4.91 22.92 -3.76
N SER A 186 -5.56 23.46 -4.78
CA SER A 186 -5.63 22.88 -6.12
C SER A 186 -4.28 22.73 -6.84
N ASP A 187 -3.25 23.47 -6.42
CA ASP A 187 -1.95 23.52 -7.10
C ASP A 187 -0.91 22.54 -6.48
N LEU A 188 -1.35 21.75 -5.48
CA LEU A 188 -0.47 20.83 -4.76
C LEU A 188 -0.68 19.36 -5.23
N PRO A 189 0.39 18.63 -5.65
CA PRO A 189 0.28 17.27 -6.22
C PRO A 189 -0.04 16.18 -5.18
N VAL A 190 -0.60 15.05 -5.63
CA VAL A 190 -0.78 13.82 -4.83
C VAL A 190 0.34 12.84 -5.19
N MET A 191 1.02 12.25 -4.20
CA MET A 191 2.17 11.37 -4.41
C MET A 191 1.94 9.95 -3.87
N GLN A 192 2.54 8.95 -4.52
CA GLN A 192 2.44 7.52 -4.18
C GLN A 192 3.78 6.82 -4.46
N PRO A 193 4.60 6.52 -3.46
CA PRO A 193 5.91 5.90 -3.66
C PRO A 193 5.87 4.38 -3.79
N THR A 194 6.80 3.84 -4.61
CA THR A 194 7.06 2.40 -4.81
C THR A 194 8.44 2.05 -4.26
N ARG A 195 8.56 0.98 -3.45
CA ARG A 195 9.85 0.52 -2.90
C ARG A 195 10.03 -0.99 -3.01
N PHE A 196 11.29 -1.42 -3.25
CA PHE A 196 11.74 -2.81 -3.23
C PHE A 196 12.89 -2.99 -2.25
N ASN A 197 13.04 -4.20 -1.72
CA ASN A 197 14.16 -4.60 -0.88
C ASN A 197 15.02 -5.62 -1.64
N SER A 198 16.24 -5.21 -2.04
CA SER A 198 17.15 -6.03 -2.85
C SER A 198 17.72 -7.21 -2.08
N LYS A 199 17.96 -7.07 -0.76
CA LYS A 199 18.44 -8.20 0.09
C LYS A 199 17.40 -9.30 0.15
N THR A 200 16.13 -8.94 0.36
CA THR A 200 15.04 -9.92 0.43
C THR A 200 14.81 -10.57 -0.92
N ALA A 201 14.88 -9.83 -2.02
CA ALA A 201 14.81 -10.40 -3.36
C ALA A 201 15.91 -11.45 -3.58
N LYS A 202 17.17 -11.12 -3.28
CA LYS A 202 18.30 -12.06 -3.37
C LYS A 202 18.11 -13.30 -2.48
N ALA A 203 17.65 -13.13 -1.24
CA ALA A 203 17.40 -14.24 -0.32
C ALA A 203 16.31 -15.20 -0.83
N LEU A 204 15.37 -14.71 -1.62
CA LEU A 204 14.32 -15.49 -2.27
C LEU A 204 14.72 -16.01 -3.67
N GLY A 205 15.96 -15.74 -4.13
CA GLY A 205 16.41 -16.11 -5.48
C GLY A 205 15.70 -15.33 -6.61
N LEU A 206 15.17 -14.16 -6.32
CA LEU A 206 14.43 -13.32 -7.27
C LEU A 206 15.34 -12.24 -7.87
N GLU A 207 15.21 -12.01 -9.16
CA GLU A 207 15.86 -10.91 -9.87
C GLU A 207 14.86 -9.79 -10.11
N ILE A 208 15.20 -8.56 -9.69
CA ILE A 208 14.38 -7.38 -9.94
C ILE A 208 14.75 -6.86 -11.34
N SER A 209 13.84 -6.99 -12.29
CA SER A 209 14.09 -6.58 -13.68
C SER A 209 14.35 -5.06 -13.80
N PRO A 210 15.11 -4.62 -14.84
CA PRO A 210 15.35 -3.20 -15.08
C PRO A 210 14.06 -2.36 -15.17
N ASP A 211 12.99 -2.92 -15.74
CA ASP A 211 11.69 -2.24 -15.87
C ASP A 211 11.03 -2.02 -14.49
N LEU A 212 11.19 -2.96 -13.54
CA LEU A 212 10.72 -2.79 -12.17
C LEU A 212 11.56 -1.79 -11.40
N LEU A 213 12.88 -1.77 -11.65
CA LEU A 213 13.77 -0.76 -11.09
C LEU A 213 13.45 0.65 -11.59
N ALA A 214 13.08 0.80 -12.86
CA ALA A 214 12.74 2.09 -13.46
C ALA A 214 11.49 2.74 -12.87
N ILE A 215 10.56 1.96 -12.31
CA ILE A 215 9.35 2.46 -11.65
C ILE A 215 9.47 2.52 -10.12
N ALA A 216 10.63 2.16 -9.57
CA ALA A 216 10.88 2.22 -8.14
C ALA A 216 11.27 3.63 -7.70
N ASP A 217 10.60 4.17 -6.68
CA ASP A 217 10.97 5.43 -6.03
C ASP A 217 12.11 5.24 -5.00
N GLY A 218 12.44 4.00 -4.70
CA GLY A 218 13.54 3.68 -3.79
C GLY A 218 13.84 2.19 -3.69
N MET A 219 15.12 1.89 -3.44
CA MET A 219 15.65 0.56 -3.12
C MET A 219 16.15 0.55 -1.69
N ILE A 220 15.98 -0.58 -1.01
CA ILE A 220 16.61 -0.86 0.29
C ILE A 220 17.65 -1.94 0.06
N GLU A 221 18.88 -1.61 0.38
CA GLU A 221 20.07 -2.47 0.27
C GLU A 221 20.46 -3.10 1.59
#